data_3c083206796a04214aef638c82de5276
#
_entry.id   3c083206796a04214aef638c82de5276
#
_cell.length_a   1.000
_cell.length_b   1.000
_cell.length_c   1.000
_cell.angle_alpha   90.00
_cell.angle_beta   90.00
_cell.angle_gamma   90.00
#
_symmetry.space_group_name_H-M   'P 1'
#
loop_
_entity.id
_entity.type
_entity.pdbx_description
1 polymer ?
#
loop_
_entity_poly.entity_id
_entity_poly.type
_entity_poly.pdbx_seq_one_letter_code
_entity_poly.pdbx_strand_id
1 'polypeptide(L)'
;LGLWEKRHTASRSLSGGMKRRLMIARALVHNPRLLILDEPTAGVDIELRRSMWVFLREINQRGTTIILTTHYLEEAENLCRNIAIIDKGRIVENTDMKSLLNRLDKETFVLDLLEPLTDSSLLQGIEYHQVDPTTIEVELQRQEGLNDLFTVLTERGIKVGSMKNKVNRLEELFLTLVERPESVE
;
A
#
# COMPACT_ATOMS: atom_id res chain seq x y z
N LEU A 1 -20.95 -9.63 0.26
CA LEU A 1 -20.24 -10.26 -0.89
C LEU A 1 -20.97 -10.09 -2.24
N GLY A 2 -22.19 -9.53 -2.29
CA GLY A 2 -22.93 -9.23 -3.53
C GLY A 2 -23.24 -10.44 -4.42
N LEU A 3 -23.40 -11.64 -3.83
CA LEU A 3 -23.68 -12.87 -4.59
C LEU A 3 -25.14 -13.32 -4.51
N TRP A 4 -25.99 -12.64 -3.76
CA TRP A 4 -27.34 -13.07 -3.51
C TRP A 4 -28.18 -13.26 -4.77
N GLU A 5 -28.08 -12.34 -5.73
CA GLU A 5 -28.79 -12.43 -7.00
C GLU A 5 -28.37 -13.64 -7.86
N LYS A 6 -27.17 -14.14 -7.62
CA LYS A 6 -26.58 -15.30 -8.32
C LYS A 6 -26.76 -16.63 -7.60
N ARG A 7 -27.54 -16.67 -6.51
CA ARG A 7 -27.72 -17.87 -5.65
C ARG A 7 -28.23 -19.11 -6.39
N HIS A 8 -28.90 -18.93 -7.51
CA HIS A 8 -29.41 -20.03 -8.35
C HIS A 8 -28.52 -20.28 -9.59
N THR A 9 -27.43 -19.54 -9.76
CA THR A 9 -26.52 -19.70 -10.89
C THR A 9 -25.54 -20.83 -10.60
N ALA A 10 -25.33 -21.73 -11.55
CA ALA A 10 -24.34 -22.79 -11.40
C ALA A 10 -22.94 -22.19 -11.19
N SER A 11 -22.17 -22.72 -10.24
CA SER A 11 -20.84 -22.19 -9.87
C SER A 11 -19.85 -22.13 -11.05
N ARG A 12 -19.98 -23.05 -12.02
CA ARG A 12 -19.17 -23.04 -13.26
C ARG A 12 -19.39 -21.79 -14.12
N SER A 13 -20.58 -21.18 -14.06
CA SER A 13 -20.96 -20.00 -14.85
C SER A 13 -20.63 -18.67 -14.15
N LEU A 14 -20.06 -18.71 -12.94
CA LEU A 14 -19.63 -17.54 -12.22
C LEU A 14 -18.29 -17.02 -12.79
N SER A 15 -18.12 -15.69 -12.80
CA SER A 15 -16.83 -15.06 -13.12
C SER A 15 -15.74 -15.46 -12.10
N GLY A 16 -14.47 -15.24 -12.43
CA GLY A 16 -13.35 -15.53 -11.52
C GLY A 16 -13.50 -14.83 -10.18
N GLY A 17 -13.80 -13.53 -10.16
CA GLY A 17 -14.03 -12.75 -8.95
C GLY A 17 -15.27 -13.21 -8.17
N MET A 18 -16.34 -13.64 -8.85
CA MET A 18 -17.51 -14.23 -8.18
C MET A 18 -17.20 -15.58 -7.54
N LYS A 19 -16.42 -16.43 -8.21
CA LYS A 19 -15.95 -17.71 -7.64
C LYS A 19 -15.10 -17.45 -6.39
N ARG A 20 -14.20 -16.47 -6.44
CA ARG A 20 -13.35 -16.10 -5.29
C ARG A 20 -14.19 -15.67 -4.09
N ARG A 21 -15.15 -14.78 -4.29
CA ARG A 21 -16.09 -14.38 -3.23
C ARG A 21 -16.92 -15.55 -2.68
N LEU A 22 -17.33 -16.48 -3.54
CA LEU A 22 -18.03 -17.67 -3.13
C LEU A 22 -17.16 -18.59 -2.26
N MET A 23 -15.88 -18.73 -2.58
CA MET A 23 -14.93 -19.50 -1.77
C MET A 23 -14.76 -18.89 -0.37
N ILE A 24 -14.63 -17.57 -0.29
CA ILE A 24 -14.57 -16.85 1.01
C ILE A 24 -15.88 -17.04 1.78
N ALA A 25 -17.04 -16.88 1.12
CA ALA A 25 -18.34 -17.11 1.74
C ALA A 25 -18.46 -18.53 2.30
N ARG A 26 -18.01 -19.54 1.55
CA ARG A 26 -17.99 -20.94 1.99
C ARG A 26 -17.11 -21.14 3.22
N ALA A 27 -15.94 -20.52 3.25
CA ALA A 27 -15.03 -20.61 4.41
C ALA A 27 -15.62 -19.96 5.68
N LEU A 28 -16.57 -19.04 5.53
CA LEU A 28 -17.20 -18.33 6.64
C LEU A 28 -18.49 -18.97 7.17
N VAL A 29 -19.05 -19.97 6.50
CA VAL A 29 -20.35 -20.59 6.86
C VAL A 29 -20.38 -21.09 8.32
N HIS A 30 -19.25 -21.59 8.81
CA HIS A 30 -19.14 -22.16 10.16
C HIS A 30 -18.61 -21.17 11.21
N ASN A 31 -18.56 -19.86 10.89
CA ASN A 31 -18.07 -18.80 11.77
C ASN A 31 -16.69 -19.10 12.38
N PRO A 32 -15.65 -19.27 11.56
CA PRO A 32 -14.32 -19.66 12.03
C PRO A 32 -13.70 -18.57 12.90
N ARG A 33 -12.93 -18.98 13.91
CA ARG A 33 -12.10 -18.06 14.71
C ARG A 33 -10.83 -17.62 13.95
N LEU A 34 -10.38 -18.44 13.01
CA LEU A 34 -9.22 -18.20 12.15
C LEU A 34 -9.61 -18.45 10.69
N LEU A 35 -9.34 -17.48 9.83
CA LEU A 35 -9.52 -17.55 8.39
C LEU A 35 -8.17 -17.36 7.70
N ILE A 36 -7.78 -18.31 6.85
CA ILE A 36 -6.55 -18.24 6.05
C ILE A 36 -6.96 -18.03 4.60
N LEU A 37 -6.45 -16.98 4.00
CA LEU A 37 -6.73 -16.58 2.62
C LEU A 37 -5.44 -16.50 1.82
N ASP A 38 -5.39 -17.25 0.73
CA ASP A 38 -4.27 -17.21 -0.20
C ASP A 38 -4.65 -16.32 -1.39
N GLU A 39 -3.94 -15.20 -1.54
CA GLU A 39 -4.13 -14.21 -2.61
C GLU A 39 -5.62 -13.80 -2.78
N PRO A 40 -6.32 -13.30 -1.75
CA PRO A 40 -7.78 -13.17 -1.78
C PRO A 40 -8.31 -12.25 -2.88
N THR A 41 -7.54 -11.27 -3.35
CA THR A 41 -7.94 -10.30 -4.38
C THR A 41 -7.18 -10.42 -5.71
N ALA A 42 -6.40 -11.48 -5.89
CA ALA A 42 -5.67 -11.69 -7.15
C ALA A 42 -6.63 -11.82 -8.35
N GLY A 43 -6.34 -11.08 -9.43
CA GLY A 43 -7.14 -11.09 -10.65
C GLY A 43 -8.52 -10.43 -10.52
N VAL A 44 -8.74 -9.62 -9.47
CA VAL A 44 -9.99 -8.89 -9.23
C VAL A 44 -9.79 -7.43 -9.62
N ASP A 45 -10.81 -6.80 -10.22
CA ASP A 45 -10.80 -5.38 -10.54
C ASP A 45 -10.72 -4.50 -9.27
N ILE A 46 -10.35 -3.24 -9.45
CA ILE A 46 -10.06 -2.29 -8.36
C ILE A 46 -11.29 -2.08 -7.46
N GLU A 47 -12.47 -1.91 -8.04
CA GLU A 47 -13.70 -1.64 -7.29
C GLU A 47 -14.09 -2.84 -6.42
N LEU A 48 -14.05 -4.01 -7.01
CA LEU A 48 -14.34 -5.26 -6.32
C LEU A 48 -13.28 -5.55 -5.23
N ARG A 49 -12.00 -5.28 -5.50
CA ARG A 49 -10.92 -5.40 -4.51
C ARG A 49 -11.20 -4.54 -3.28
N ARG A 50 -11.53 -3.27 -3.46
CA ARG A 50 -11.88 -2.36 -2.36
C ARG A 50 -13.07 -2.85 -1.56
N SER A 51 -14.12 -3.35 -2.23
CA SER A 51 -15.28 -3.91 -1.54
C SER A 51 -14.93 -5.16 -0.71
N MET A 52 -14.02 -6.00 -1.19
CA MET A 52 -13.51 -7.16 -0.45
C MET A 52 -12.68 -6.73 0.76
N TRP A 53 -11.88 -5.69 0.67
CA TRP A 53 -11.13 -5.16 1.81
C TRP A 53 -12.05 -4.66 2.93
N VAL A 54 -13.10 -3.92 2.58
CA VAL A 54 -14.12 -3.49 3.55
C VAL A 54 -14.73 -4.71 4.25
N PHE A 55 -15.14 -5.71 3.48
CA PHE A 55 -15.72 -6.94 4.00
C PHE A 55 -14.77 -7.71 4.94
N LEU A 56 -13.50 -7.86 4.57
CA LEU A 56 -12.50 -8.54 5.41
C LEU A 56 -12.24 -7.78 6.72
N ARG A 57 -12.21 -6.44 6.68
CA ARG A 57 -12.12 -5.62 7.90
C ARG A 57 -13.32 -5.83 8.82
N GLU A 58 -14.54 -5.88 8.29
CA GLU A 58 -15.75 -6.12 9.08
C GLU A 58 -15.70 -7.49 9.79
N ILE A 59 -15.25 -8.52 9.08
CA ILE A 59 -15.12 -9.87 9.67
C ILE A 59 -14.07 -9.88 10.77
N ASN A 60 -12.93 -9.23 10.53
CA ASN A 60 -11.88 -9.11 11.55
C ASN A 60 -12.37 -8.35 12.79
N GLN A 61 -13.12 -7.26 12.61
CA GLN A 61 -13.72 -6.50 13.71
C GLN A 61 -14.73 -7.32 14.53
N ARG A 62 -15.40 -8.31 13.92
CA ARG A 62 -16.29 -9.25 14.59
C ARG A 62 -15.55 -10.37 15.35
N GLY A 63 -14.22 -10.36 15.35
CA GLY A 63 -13.39 -11.27 16.15
C GLY A 63 -12.77 -12.43 15.38
N THR A 64 -12.95 -12.53 14.05
CA THR A 64 -12.23 -13.53 13.25
C THR A 64 -10.80 -13.07 13.00
N THR A 65 -9.81 -13.86 13.40
CA THR A 65 -8.41 -13.63 13.02
C THR A 65 -8.24 -13.98 11.54
N ILE A 66 -7.61 -13.10 10.78
CA ILE A 66 -7.36 -13.32 9.35
C ILE A 66 -5.85 -13.36 9.11
N ILE A 67 -5.38 -14.42 8.47
CA ILE A 67 -4.06 -14.52 7.87
C ILE A 67 -4.28 -14.50 6.36
N LEU A 68 -3.59 -13.61 5.66
CA LEU A 68 -3.64 -13.58 4.20
C LEU A 68 -2.24 -13.56 3.61
N THR A 69 -2.07 -14.20 2.46
CA THR A 69 -0.91 -14.00 1.60
C THR A 69 -1.28 -13.06 0.49
N THR A 70 -0.36 -12.20 0.10
CA THR A 70 -0.54 -11.31 -1.04
C THR A 70 0.80 -10.84 -1.58
N HIS A 71 0.87 -10.58 -2.87
CA HIS A 71 1.95 -9.85 -3.52
C HIS A 71 1.56 -8.39 -3.79
N TYR A 72 0.33 -8.00 -3.46
CA TYR A 72 -0.11 -6.60 -3.54
C TYR A 72 0.21 -5.88 -2.23
N LEU A 73 1.28 -5.11 -2.22
CA LEU A 73 1.76 -4.41 -1.03
C LEU A 73 0.73 -3.41 -0.49
N GLU A 74 -0.05 -2.77 -1.38
CA GLU A 74 -1.18 -1.92 -1.00
C GLU A 74 -2.25 -2.69 -0.20
N GLU A 75 -2.51 -3.95 -0.54
CA GLU A 75 -3.45 -4.80 0.22
C GLU A 75 -2.92 -5.09 1.63
N ALA A 76 -1.64 -5.46 1.73
CA ALA A 76 -1.00 -5.70 3.01
C ALA A 76 -1.03 -4.45 3.90
N GLU A 77 -0.67 -3.29 3.38
CA GLU A 77 -0.67 -2.02 4.10
C GLU A 77 -2.07 -1.63 4.58
N ASN A 78 -3.09 -1.84 3.74
CA ASN A 78 -4.47 -1.49 4.07
C ASN A 78 -5.15 -2.44 5.05
N LEU A 79 -4.80 -3.73 5.06
CA LEU A 79 -5.53 -4.74 5.82
C LEU A 79 -4.78 -5.26 7.04
N CYS A 80 -3.45 -5.30 7.01
CA CYS A 80 -2.66 -6.02 7.98
C CYS A 80 -2.10 -5.09 9.06
N ARG A 81 -2.23 -5.50 10.32
CA ARG A 81 -1.53 -4.87 11.46
C ARG A 81 -0.12 -5.43 11.62
N ASN A 82 0.04 -6.72 11.37
CA ASN A 82 1.31 -7.43 11.41
C ASN A 82 1.63 -7.96 10.03
N ILE A 83 2.89 -8.00 9.69
CA ILE A 83 3.39 -8.45 8.41
C ILE A 83 4.58 -9.39 8.59
N ALA A 84 4.63 -10.45 7.79
CA ALA A 84 5.81 -11.27 7.62
C ALA A 84 6.21 -11.25 6.14
N ILE A 85 7.47 -10.91 5.87
CA ILE A 85 8.04 -10.93 4.51
C ILE A 85 8.77 -12.24 4.36
N ILE A 86 8.48 -12.95 3.26
CA ILE A 86 9.08 -14.25 2.94
C ILE A 86 9.89 -14.10 1.66
N ASP A 87 11.16 -14.44 1.73
CA ASP A 87 12.06 -14.58 0.58
C ASP A 87 12.73 -15.96 0.59
N LYS A 88 12.79 -16.63 -0.56
CA LYS A 88 13.41 -17.95 -0.75
C LYS A 88 13.01 -18.98 0.32
N GLY A 89 11.75 -18.94 0.76
CA GLY A 89 11.20 -19.86 1.76
C GLY A 89 11.59 -19.54 3.22
N ARG A 90 12.21 -18.39 3.47
CA ARG A 90 12.58 -17.93 4.81
C ARG A 90 11.82 -16.65 5.16
N ILE A 91 11.46 -16.49 6.42
CA ILE A 91 10.93 -15.23 6.92
C ILE A 91 12.11 -14.30 7.12
N VAL A 92 12.19 -13.24 6.29
CA VAL A 92 13.23 -12.21 6.36
C VAL A 92 12.84 -11.06 7.28
N GLU A 93 11.54 -10.87 7.51
CA GLU A 93 11.01 -9.88 8.43
C GLU A 93 9.70 -10.36 9.04
N ASN A 94 9.46 -10.06 10.33
CA ASN A 94 8.21 -10.35 11.02
C ASN A 94 7.98 -9.27 12.10
N THR A 95 7.11 -8.33 11.81
CA THR A 95 6.89 -7.17 12.67
C THR A 95 5.49 -6.57 12.47
N ASP A 96 5.14 -5.55 13.24
CA ASP A 96 3.94 -4.76 12.95
C ASP A 96 4.18 -3.76 11.80
N MET A 97 3.11 -3.48 11.07
CA MET A 97 3.14 -2.62 9.88
C MET A 97 3.70 -1.23 10.17
N LYS A 98 3.31 -0.63 11.31
CA LYS A 98 3.76 0.71 11.67
C LYS A 98 5.26 0.73 11.95
N SER A 99 5.77 -0.25 12.69
CA SER A 99 7.20 -0.39 12.97
C SER A 99 8.00 -0.63 11.70
N LEU A 100 7.47 -1.42 10.76
CA LEU A 100 8.11 -1.63 9.47
C LEU A 100 8.21 -0.34 8.67
N LEU A 101 7.09 0.36 8.46
CA LEU A 101 7.06 1.63 7.71
C LEU A 101 7.91 2.73 8.38
N ASN A 102 8.10 2.62 9.69
CA ASN A 102 8.94 3.54 10.43
C ASN A 102 10.45 3.35 10.21
N ARG A 103 10.87 2.33 9.47
CA ARG A 103 12.29 2.10 9.11
C ARG A 103 12.72 2.82 7.84
N LEU A 104 11.79 3.44 7.11
CA LEU A 104 12.17 4.33 6.01
C LEU A 104 12.83 5.58 6.57
N ASP A 105 14.08 5.78 6.23
CA ASP A 105 14.84 6.97 6.62
C ASP A 105 14.51 8.17 5.74
N LYS A 106 14.06 7.92 4.51
CA LYS A 106 13.72 8.91 3.51
C LYS A 106 12.38 8.60 2.86
N GLU A 107 11.67 9.62 2.43
CA GLU A 107 10.45 9.50 1.65
C GLU A 107 10.52 10.45 0.44
N THR A 108 10.19 9.95 -0.76
CA THR A 108 10.14 10.78 -1.96
C THR A 108 8.70 11.14 -2.27
N PHE A 109 8.43 12.44 -2.32
CA PHE A 109 7.13 13.00 -2.67
C PHE A 109 7.15 13.60 -4.07
N VAL A 110 6.10 13.35 -4.84
CA VAL A 110 5.83 14.05 -6.10
C VAL A 110 4.89 15.20 -5.79
N LEU A 111 5.31 16.42 -6.09
CA LEU A 111 4.53 17.63 -5.92
C LEU A 111 4.15 18.18 -7.30
N ASP A 112 2.85 18.36 -7.52
CA ASP A 112 2.34 19.09 -8.69
C ASP A 112 2.15 20.56 -8.31
N LEU A 113 2.86 21.44 -8.98
CA LEU A 113 2.85 22.88 -8.73
C LEU A 113 1.72 23.54 -9.52
N LEU A 114 1.14 24.61 -8.97
CA LEU A 114 0.08 25.39 -9.65
C LEU A 114 0.65 26.28 -10.77
N GLU A 115 1.94 26.63 -10.68
CA GLU A 115 2.64 27.46 -11.65
C GLU A 115 3.98 26.81 -12.01
N PRO A 116 4.47 26.96 -13.27
CA PRO A 116 5.75 26.38 -13.67
C PRO A 116 6.91 26.90 -12.81
N LEU A 117 7.79 26.00 -12.39
CA LEU A 117 9.05 26.35 -11.73
C LEU A 117 10.05 26.82 -12.79
N THR A 118 10.21 28.13 -12.89
CA THR A 118 11.12 28.78 -13.87
C THR A 118 12.49 29.12 -13.29
N ASP A 119 12.59 29.22 -11.97
CA ASP A 119 13.82 29.56 -11.25
C ASP A 119 14.18 28.46 -10.24
N SER A 120 15.18 27.67 -10.57
CA SER A 120 15.69 26.61 -9.72
C SER A 120 16.32 27.11 -8.40
N SER A 121 16.72 28.39 -8.33
CA SER A 121 17.25 28.99 -7.11
C SER A 121 16.22 29.06 -5.99
N LEU A 122 14.93 29.05 -6.34
CA LEU A 122 13.81 29.00 -5.38
C LEU A 122 13.76 27.69 -4.59
N LEU A 123 14.43 26.63 -5.00
CA LEU A 123 14.51 25.35 -4.29
C LEU A 123 15.90 25.10 -3.65
N GLN A 124 16.74 26.12 -3.55
CA GLN A 124 18.06 25.99 -2.93
C GLN A 124 17.96 25.46 -1.50
N GLY A 125 18.68 24.38 -1.19
CA GLY A 125 18.67 23.72 0.10
C GLY A 125 17.58 22.65 0.27
N ILE A 126 16.78 22.38 -0.76
CA ILE A 126 15.85 21.26 -0.85
C ILE A 126 16.43 20.26 -1.85
N GLU A 127 16.52 19.00 -1.48
CA GLU A 127 16.91 17.92 -2.40
C GLU A 127 15.73 17.59 -3.29
N TYR A 128 15.79 17.95 -4.57
CA TYR A 128 14.70 17.75 -5.52
C TYR A 128 15.17 17.33 -6.91
N HIS A 129 14.28 16.72 -7.66
CA HIS A 129 14.41 16.41 -9.08
C HIS A 129 13.22 16.99 -9.84
N GLN A 130 13.47 17.83 -10.84
CA GLN A 130 12.41 18.37 -11.68
C GLN A 130 12.06 17.37 -12.79
N VAL A 131 10.84 16.86 -12.79
CA VAL A 131 10.33 15.92 -13.79
C VAL A 131 9.84 16.67 -15.04
N ASP A 132 9.09 17.74 -14.81
CA ASP A 132 8.58 18.64 -15.85
C ASP A 132 8.42 20.06 -15.26
N PRO A 133 8.01 21.10 -16.06
CA PRO A 133 7.91 22.47 -15.56
C PRO A 133 7.02 22.68 -14.33
N THR A 134 6.03 21.80 -14.11
CA THR A 134 5.06 21.88 -13.02
C THR A 134 5.14 20.73 -12.02
N THR A 135 6.03 19.76 -12.25
CA THR A 135 6.15 18.57 -11.39
C THR A 135 7.56 18.43 -10.85
N ILE A 136 7.68 18.39 -9.54
CA ILE A 136 8.93 18.13 -8.84
C ILE A 136 8.82 16.92 -7.93
N GLU A 137 9.91 16.18 -7.81
CA GLU A 137 10.10 15.15 -6.81
C GLU A 137 10.98 15.70 -5.70
N VAL A 138 10.54 15.61 -4.46
CA VAL A 138 11.28 16.07 -3.29
C VAL A 138 11.58 14.90 -2.38
N GLU A 139 12.84 14.74 -2.01
CA GLU A 139 13.27 13.75 -1.04
C GLU A 139 13.34 14.39 0.34
N LEU A 140 12.61 13.84 1.30
CA LEU A 140 12.62 14.30 2.68
C LEU A 140 13.21 13.23 3.59
N GLN A 141 14.14 13.64 4.44
CA GLN A 141 14.57 12.83 5.56
C GLN A 141 13.44 12.73 6.58
N ARG A 142 13.31 11.60 7.24
CA ARG A 142 12.26 11.38 8.23
C ARG A 142 12.20 12.43 9.34
N GLN A 143 13.33 13.06 9.65
CA GLN A 143 13.44 14.11 10.65
C GLN A 143 12.97 15.46 10.14
N GLU A 144 12.86 15.62 8.82
CA GLU A 144 12.38 16.81 8.14
C GLU A 144 10.85 16.72 8.05
N GLY A 145 10.18 17.68 8.65
CA GLY A 145 8.71 17.69 8.64
C GLY A 145 8.13 18.15 7.31
N LEU A 146 7.07 17.52 6.84
CA LEU A 146 6.30 18.04 5.71
C LEU A 146 5.88 19.49 5.90
N ASN A 147 5.58 19.90 7.15
CA ASN A 147 5.23 21.27 7.48
C ASN A 147 6.37 22.25 7.18
N ASP A 148 7.60 21.84 7.44
CA ASP A 148 8.79 22.68 7.18
C ASP A 148 8.98 22.84 5.69
N LEU A 149 8.84 21.78 4.90
CA LEU A 149 8.86 21.84 3.44
C LEU A 149 7.80 22.80 2.90
N PHE A 150 6.53 22.66 3.32
CA PHE A 150 5.45 23.54 2.84
C PHE A 150 5.64 24.98 3.27
N THR A 151 6.18 25.23 4.46
CA THR A 151 6.52 26.58 4.91
C THR A 151 7.56 27.22 3.98
N VAL A 152 8.65 26.51 3.72
CA VAL A 152 9.71 27.00 2.80
C VAL A 152 9.19 27.24 1.41
N LEU A 153 8.39 26.32 0.83
CA LEU A 153 7.79 26.49 -0.48
C LEU A 153 6.88 27.74 -0.53
N THR A 154 6.05 27.93 0.50
CA THR A 154 5.13 29.07 0.60
C THR A 154 5.88 30.40 0.71
N GLU A 155 6.92 30.47 1.55
CA GLU A 155 7.76 31.67 1.71
C GLU A 155 8.47 32.07 0.42
N ARG A 156 8.77 31.09 -0.45
CA ARG A 156 9.39 31.27 -1.76
C ARG A 156 8.38 31.49 -2.89
N GLY A 157 7.09 31.59 -2.55
CA GLY A 157 6.01 31.83 -3.51
C GLY A 157 5.62 30.61 -4.35
N ILE A 158 6.12 29.40 -4.03
CA ILE A 158 5.80 28.17 -4.74
C ILE A 158 4.50 27.58 -4.18
N LYS A 159 3.48 27.46 -5.03
CA LYS A 159 2.17 26.94 -4.67
C LYS A 159 2.05 25.48 -5.13
N VAL A 160 1.79 24.58 -4.19
CA VAL A 160 1.57 23.17 -4.45
C VAL A 160 0.08 22.90 -4.62
N GLY A 161 -0.30 22.28 -5.74
CA GLY A 161 -1.67 21.90 -6.06
C GLY A 161 -2.02 20.49 -5.56
N SER A 162 -1.08 19.55 -5.67
CA SER A 162 -1.24 18.20 -5.15
C SER A 162 0.10 17.61 -4.68
N MET A 163 0.01 16.61 -3.81
CA MET A 163 1.15 15.85 -3.32
C MET A 163 0.78 14.37 -3.25
N LYS A 164 1.72 13.52 -3.65
CA LYS A 164 1.62 12.06 -3.50
C LYS A 164 2.99 11.46 -3.23
N ASN A 165 3.05 10.32 -2.56
CA ASN A 165 4.29 9.55 -2.48
C ASN A 165 4.66 9.02 -3.88
N LYS A 166 5.94 9.06 -4.22
CA LYS A 166 6.46 8.56 -5.52
C LYS A 166 6.28 7.05 -5.65
N VAL A 167 6.58 6.34 -4.59
CA VAL A 167 6.48 4.88 -4.49
C VAL A 167 5.67 4.53 -3.24
N ASN A 168 4.97 3.40 -3.27
CA ASN A 168 4.36 2.87 -2.06
C ASN A 168 5.47 2.57 -1.03
N ARG A 169 5.31 3.10 0.19
CA ARG A 169 6.33 3.00 1.26
C ARG A 169 6.71 1.55 1.56
N LEU A 170 5.75 0.64 1.52
CA LEU A 170 5.99 -0.77 1.75
C LEU A 170 6.75 -1.42 0.57
N GLU A 171 6.55 -0.94 -0.66
CA GLU A 171 7.26 -1.42 -1.85
C GLU A 171 8.75 -1.06 -1.78
N GLU A 172 9.07 0.16 -1.38
CA GLU A 172 10.45 0.62 -1.18
C GLU A 172 11.18 -0.22 -0.13
N LEU A 173 10.52 -0.46 1.01
CA LEU A 173 11.06 -1.34 2.06
C LEU A 173 11.24 -2.78 1.60
N PHE A 174 10.26 -3.30 0.86
CA PHE A 174 10.32 -4.67 0.35
C PHE A 174 11.53 -4.86 -0.56
N LEU A 175 11.76 -3.95 -1.51
CA LEU A 175 12.92 -3.99 -2.38
C LEU A 175 14.23 -3.94 -1.57
N THR A 176 14.32 -3.05 -0.60
CA THR A 176 15.51 -2.92 0.27
C THR A 176 15.78 -4.19 1.09
N LEU A 177 14.74 -4.89 1.55
CA LEU A 177 14.88 -6.10 2.36
C LEU A 177 15.24 -7.34 1.52
N VAL A 178 14.71 -7.41 0.30
CA VAL A 178 14.95 -8.56 -0.61
C VAL A 178 16.26 -8.40 -1.39
N GLU A 179 16.66 -7.17 -1.72
CA GLU A 179 17.91 -6.89 -2.44
C GLU A 179 19.17 -6.87 -1.54
N ARG A 180 19.03 -6.96 -0.21
CA ARG A 180 20.22 -7.09 0.65
C ARG A 180 20.98 -8.35 0.27
N PRO A 181 22.24 -8.25 -0.22
CA PRO A 181 23.05 -9.41 -0.43
C PRO A 181 23.18 -10.14 0.92
N GLU A 182 22.96 -11.46 0.91
CA GLU A 182 23.25 -12.30 2.08
C GLU A 182 24.65 -11.94 2.55
N SER A 183 24.77 -11.32 3.73
CA SER A 183 26.05 -11.29 4.44
C SER A 183 26.39 -12.74 4.73
N VAL A 184 27.33 -13.27 3.94
CA VAL A 184 27.93 -14.59 4.11
C VAL A 184 28.57 -14.60 5.49
N GLU A 185 27.95 -15.28 6.45
CA GLU A 185 28.62 -15.81 7.62
C GLU A 185 29.19 -17.18 7.30
#